data_ae0fd233ef79a467b96629e37f132103
#
_entry.id   ae0fd233ef79a467b96629e37f132103
#
_cell.length_a   1.000
_cell.length_b   1.000
_cell.length_c   1.000
_cell.angle_alpha   90.00
_cell.angle_beta   90.00
_cell.angle_gamma   90.00
#
_symmetry.space_group_name_H-M   'P 1'
#
loop_
_entity.id
_entity.type
_entity.pdbx_description
1 polymer ?
#
loop_
_entity_poly.entity_id
_entity_poly.type
_entity_poly.pdbx_seq_one_letter_code
_entity_poly.pdbx_strand_id
1 'polypeptide(L)'
;YYPSSVTVNVGDTVHWVNDGGLHNVNFDINSITGSSFNNPESFISSPTTGTNIYTHVFTIPGNYDYDCSVGSHAANGMVGSIIVNGASSTIFSSSKEKVLFKVYDMFGREVNSKSSGLLLYLYQDGTLEKKYIITK
;
A
#
# COMPACT_ATOMS: atom_id res chain seq x y z
N TYR A 1 10.04 -5.33 1.84
CA TYR A 1 8.82 -5.18 1.03
C TYR A 1 9.14 -5.11 -0.46
N TYR A 2 8.20 -5.52 -1.28
CA TYR A 2 8.33 -5.44 -2.73
C TYR A 2 7.01 -4.96 -3.37
N PRO A 3 7.05 -3.93 -4.25
CA PRO A 3 8.22 -3.11 -4.56
C PRO A 3 8.67 -2.30 -3.34
N SER A 4 9.96 -1.93 -3.29
CA SER A 4 10.53 -1.18 -2.16
C SER A 4 10.13 0.30 -2.16
N SER A 5 9.66 0.82 -3.28
CA SER A 5 9.14 2.19 -3.40
C SER A 5 7.99 2.25 -4.39
N VAL A 6 6.95 3.01 -4.05
CA VAL A 6 5.81 3.27 -4.93
C VAL A 6 5.44 4.75 -4.90
N THR A 7 4.87 5.23 -6.01
CA THR A 7 4.30 6.58 -6.11
C THR A 7 2.79 6.47 -6.28
N VAL A 8 2.05 7.15 -5.41
CA VAL A 8 0.59 7.20 -5.38
C VAL A 8 0.09 8.64 -5.41
N ASN A 9 -1.20 8.86 -5.59
CA ASN A 9 -1.83 10.17 -5.42
C ASN A 9 -2.67 10.19 -4.14
N VAL A 10 -2.92 11.38 -3.61
CA VAL A 10 -3.89 11.56 -2.53
C VAL A 10 -5.22 10.91 -2.92
N GLY A 11 -5.77 10.10 -2.00
CA GLY A 11 -6.98 9.30 -2.19
C GLY A 11 -6.75 7.89 -2.70
N ASP A 12 -5.55 7.55 -3.18
CA ASP A 12 -5.24 6.17 -3.57
C ASP A 12 -5.13 5.26 -2.34
N THR A 13 -5.51 4.01 -2.52
CA THR A 13 -5.44 2.97 -1.47
C THR A 13 -4.23 2.07 -1.71
N VAL A 14 -3.44 1.86 -0.68
CA VAL A 14 -2.32 0.89 -0.67
C VAL A 14 -2.67 -0.30 0.21
N HIS A 15 -2.42 -1.50 -0.31
CA HIS A 15 -2.62 -2.75 0.40
C HIS A 15 -1.28 -3.47 0.57
N TRP A 16 -0.90 -3.77 1.81
CA TRP A 16 0.24 -4.62 2.11
C TRP A 16 -0.23 -6.06 2.27
N VAL A 17 0.19 -6.90 1.33
CA VAL A 17 -0.22 -8.31 1.26
C VAL A 17 0.92 -9.19 1.78
N ASN A 18 0.57 -10.11 2.66
CA ASN A 18 1.48 -11.08 3.27
C ASN A 18 1.50 -12.38 2.45
N ASP A 19 2.69 -12.87 2.15
CA ASP A 19 2.92 -14.19 1.56
C ASP A 19 3.39 -15.24 2.57
N GLY A 20 3.45 -14.87 3.85
CA GLY A 20 3.77 -15.73 5.00
C GLY A 20 4.61 -15.03 6.07
N GLY A 21 4.50 -15.51 7.30
CA GLY A 21 5.20 -14.97 8.47
C GLY A 21 4.42 -13.90 9.23
N LEU A 22 4.99 -13.44 10.34
CA LEU A 22 4.41 -12.40 11.20
C LEU A 22 5.00 -11.05 10.81
N HIS A 23 4.17 -10.13 10.32
CA HIS A 23 4.58 -8.82 9.84
C HIS A 23 3.62 -7.72 10.26
N ASN A 24 4.12 -6.49 10.27
CA ASN A 24 3.33 -5.27 10.39
C ASN A 24 3.87 -4.18 9.46
N VAL A 25 3.16 -3.09 9.35
CA VAL A 25 3.59 -1.87 8.64
C VAL A 25 3.70 -0.75 9.67
N ASN A 26 4.88 -0.15 9.78
CA ASN A 26 5.21 0.86 10.77
C ASN A 26 5.73 2.12 10.08
N PHE A 27 4.99 3.22 10.18
CA PHE A 27 5.28 4.54 9.63
C PHE A 27 5.68 5.56 10.70
N ASP A 28 5.94 5.10 11.93
CA ASP A 28 6.19 5.98 13.08
C ASP A 28 7.68 6.07 13.40
N ILE A 29 8.24 5.01 13.98
CA ILE A 29 9.63 4.97 14.45
C ILE A 29 10.43 4.00 13.60
N ASN A 30 11.52 4.47 13.02
CA ASN A 30 12.47 3.63 12.31
C ASN A 30 13.04 2.57 13.26
N SER A 31 12.74 1.31 13.03
CA SER A 31 13.10 0.20 13.92
C SER A 31 14.60 -0.10 13.98
N ILE A 32 15.39 0.46 13.04
CA ILE A 32 16.85 0.32 13.03
C ILE A 32 17.52 1.41 13.86
N THR A 33 17.04 2.66 13.74
CA THR A 33 17.71 3.82 14.36
C THR A 33 17.04 4.27 15.65
N GLY A 34 15.78 3.89 15.88
CA GLY A 34 14.96 4.36 16.99
C GLY A 34 14.48 5.81 16.86
N SER A 35 14.69 6.44 15.73
CA SER A 35 14.25 7.82 15.44
C SER A 35 12.93 7.84 14.69
N SER A 36 12.14 8.91 14.82
CA SER A 36 10.93 9.08 14.00
C SER A 36 11.30 9.13 12.52
N PHE A 37 10.45 8.56 11.66
CA PHE A 37 10.54 8.74 10.22
C PHE A 37 10.22 10.19 9.79
N ASN A 38 9.56 10.97 10.65
CA ASN A 38 9.06 12.32 10.34
C ASN A 38 8.14 12.35 9.11
N ASN A 39 7.37 11.31 8.92
CA ASN A 39 6.36 11.22 7.87
C ASN A 39 5.27 12.29 8.07
N PRO A 40 4.58 12.74 6.99
CA PRO A 40 3.45 13.66 7.10
C PRO A 40 2.31 13.15 7.99
N GLU A 41 2.17 11.84 8.09
CA GLU A 41 1.24 11.12 8.96
C GLU A 41 1.94 9.89 9.53
N SER A 42 1.79 9.65 10.85
CA SER A 42 2.36 8.49 11.55
C SER A 42 1.27 7.50 11.90
N PHE A 43 1.52 6.22 11.61
CA PHE A 43 0.66 5.11 12.02
C PHE A 43 1.45 3.80 12.06
N ILE A 44 0.91 2.83 12.79
CA ILE A 44 1.48 1.50 12.92
C ILE A 44 0.36 0.47 12.94
N SER A 45 0.48 -0.59 12.16
CA SER A 45 -0.46 -1.71 12.19
C SER A 45 -0.07 -2.73 13.26
N SER A 46 -1.04 -3.49 13.76
CA SER A 46 -0.74 -4.66 14.60
C SER A 46 -0.04 -5.74 13.78
N PRO A 47 0.96 -6.45 14.37
CA PRO A 47 1.55 -7.61 13.71
C PRO A 47 0.51 -8.68 13.41
N THR A 48 0.58 -9.27 12.22
CA THR A 48 -0.36 -10.32 11.77
C THR A 48 0.33 -11.36 10.89
N THR A 49 -0.21 -12.57 10.90
CA THR A 49 0.11 -13.65 9.96
C THR A 49 -0.95 -13.75 8.85
N GLY A 50 -1.98 -12.90 8.91
CA GLY A 50 -3.05 -12.87 7.91
C GLY A 50 -2.57 -12.38 6.54
N THR A 51 -3.30 -12.71 5.49
CA THR A 51 -2.96 -12.34 4.10
C THR A 51 -2.91 -10.83 3.88
N ASN A 52 -3.75 -10.07 4.56
CA ASN A 52 -3.70 -8.59 4.54
C ASN A 52 -2.97 -8.12 5.79
N ILE A 53 -1.78 -7.54 5.63
CA ILE A 53 -1.04 -6.94 6.75
C ILE A 53 -1.70 -5.63 7.14
N TYR A 54 -1.95 -4.76 6.15
CA TYR A 54 -2.54 -3.45 6.36
C TYR A 54 -3.13 -2.89 5.08
N THR A 55 -4.07 -1.95 5.24
CA THR A 55 -4.65 -1.19 4.13
C THR A 55 -4.75 0.27 4.56
N HIS A 56 -4.24 1.19 3.73
CA HIS A 56 -4.26 2.62 4.04
C HIS A 56 -4.62 3.46 2.83
N VAL A 57 -5.39 4.54 3.08
CA VAL A 57 -5.69 5.58 2.10
C VAL A 57 -4.87 6.80 2.47
N PHE A 58 -3.94 7.20 1.61
CA PHE A 58 -3.12 8.39 1.86
C PHE A 58 -3.89 9.67 1.55
N THR A 59 -4.06 10.52 2.57
CA THR A 59 -4.80 11.79 2.45
C THR A 59 -3.91 13.02 2.47
N ILE A 60 -2.66 12.87 2.90
CA ILE A 60 -1.67 13.96 3.01
C ILE A 60 -0.54 13.69 2.01
N PRO A 61 -0.23 14.63 1.10
CA PRO A 61 0.88 14.47 0.17
C PRO A 61 2.23 14.55 0.89
N GLY A 62 3.23 13.84 0.37
CA GLY A 62 4.59 13.86 0.89
C GLY A 62 5.33 12.55 0.69
N ASN A 63 6.51 12.46 1.25
CA ASN A 63 7.32 11.26 1.26
C ASN A 63 7.14 10.53 2.59
N TYR A 64 6.93 9.24 2.50
CA TYR A 64 6.72 8.35 3.64
C TYR A 64 7.71 7.21 3.59
N ASP A 65 8.47 7.05 4.67
CA ASP A 65 9.29 5.87 4.90
C ASP A 65 8.61 4.96 5.91
N TYR A 66 8.80 3.66 5.78
CA TYR A 66 8.22 2.67 6.67
C TYR A 66 9.04 1.40 6.75
N ASP A 67 8.81 0.63 7.80
CA ASP A 67 9.44 -0.67 8.01
C ASP A 67 8.49 -1.70 8.61
N CYS A 68 8.99 -2.91 8.82
CA CYS A 68 8.38 -3.91 9.69
C CYS A 68 9.06 -3.88 11.04
N SER A 69 8.35 -3.51 12.10
CA SER A 69 8.93 -3.41 13.46
C SER A 69 8.98 -4.76 14.21
N VAL A 70 8.66 -5.87 13.55
CA VAL A 70 8.73 -7.21 14.17
C VAL A 70 10.17 -7.70 14.20
N GLY A 71 10.70 -7.88 15.41
CA GLY A 71 12.05 -8.44 15.63
C GLY A 71 13.13 -7.69 14.84
N SER A 72 13.92 -8.41 14.03
CA SER A 72 15.00 -7.86 13.20
C SER A 72 14.59 -7.67 11.73
N HIS A 73 13.32 -7.64 11.40
CA HIS A 73 12.86 -7.62 10.01
C HIS A 73 13.32 -6.37 9.26
N ALA A 74 13.25 -5.19 9.88
CA ALA A 74 13.76 -3.95 9.29
C ALA A 74 15.27 -4.04 9.00
N ALA A 75 16.06 -4.52 9.97
CA ALA A 75 17.51 -4.68 9.82
C ALA A 75 17.87 -5.70 8.72
N ASN A 76 16.99 -6.64 8.42
CA ASN A 76 17.11 -7.61 7.33
C ASN A 76 16.52 -7.09 5.99
N GLY A 77 16.22 -5.78 5.90
CA GLY A 77 15.79 -5.15 4.66
C GLY A 77 14.26 -5.08 4.46
N MET A 78 13.45 -5.40 5.49
CA MET A 78 12.00 -5.23 5.36
C MET A 78 11.60 -3.77 5.63
N VAL A 79 11.98 -2.92 4.67
CA VAL A 79 11.76 -1.47 4.64
C VAL A 79 11.10 -1.07 3.32
N GLY A 80 10.50 0.11 3.26
CA GLY A 80 9.91 0.64 2.03
C GLY A 80 9.66 2.13 2.10
N SER A 81 9.27 2.72 0.96
CA SER A 81 8.89 4.13 0.88
C SER A 81 7.68 4.33 -0.02
N ILE A 82 6.90 5.38 0.26
CA ILE A 82 5.77 5.82 -0.56
C ILE A 82 5.89 7.31 -0.82
N ILE A 83 5.78 7.69 -2.09
CA ILE A 83 5.68 9.08 -2.51
C ILE A 83 4.20 9.36 -2.80
N VAL A 84 3.60 10.26 -2.04
CA VAL A 84 2.20 10.67 -2.20
C VAL A 84 2.15 12.01 -2.90
N ASN A 85 1.71 12.03 -4.14
CA ASN A 85 1.49 13.27 -4.89
C ASN A 85 0.20 13.96 -4.42
N GLY A 86 0.15 15.29 -4.52
CA GLY A 86 -1.07 16.06 -4.26
C GLY A 86 -2.24 15.62 -5.16
N ALA A 87 -3.46 15.90 -4.72
CA ALA A 87 -4.67 15.52 -5.45
C ALA A 87 -4.65 16.08 -6.89
N SER A 88 -4.68 15.18 -7.89
CA SER A 88 -5.10 15.54 -9.23
C SER A 88 -6.63 15.56 -9.23
N SER A 89 -7.23 16.72 -9.49
CA SER A 89 -8.69 16.92 -9.40
C SER A 89 -9.43 16.00 -10.38
N THR A 90 -9.95 14.88 -9.87
CA THR A 90 -11.08 14.19 -10.50
C THR A 90 -11.98 13.64 -9.40
N ILE A 91 -13.13 14.28 -9.26
CA ILE A 91 -14.19 13.92 -8.32
C ILE A 91 -14.90 12.68 -8.85
N PHE A 92 -14.91 11.57 -8.10
CA PHE A 92 -15.95 10.56 -8.21
C PHE A 92 -16.38 10.08 -6.82
N SER A 93 -17.60 10.45 -6.47
CA SER A 93 -18.35 9.90 -5.34
C SER A 93 -19.31 8.82 -5.87
N SER A 94 -19.24 7.60 -5.35
CA SER A 94 -20.42 6.72 -5.31
C SER A 94 -20.18 5.51 -4.38
N SER A 95 -20.96 5.43 -3.32
CA SER A 95 -21.07 4.25 -2.46
C SER A 95 -22.09 3.26 -3.06
N LYS A 96 -21.62 2.33 -3.86
CA LYS A 96 -22.33 1.05 -4.15
C LYS A 96 -21.33 -0.07 -3.97
N GLU A 97 -21.78 -1.20 -3.41
CA GLU A 97 -20.96 -2.42 -3.42
C GLU A 97 -20.56 -2.73 -4.86
N LYS A 98 -19.25 -2.64 -5.14
CA LYS A 98 -18.70 -2.87 -6.47
C LYS A 98 -18.28 -4.32 -6.58
N VAL A 99 -18.88 -5.05 -7.52
CA VAL A 99 -18.46 -6.41 -7.81
C VAL A 99 -17.27 -6.38 -8.75
N LEU A 100 -16.12 -6.90 -8.27
CA LEU A 100 -14.90 -6.98 -9.06
C LEU A 100 -15.11 -7.90 -10.28
N PHE A 101 -14.78 -7.39 -11.46
CA PHE A 101 -14.88 -8.15 -12.71
C PHE A 101 -13.50 -8.71 -13.13
N LYS A 102 -12.50 -7.84 -13.26
CA LYS A 102 -11.15 -8.22 -13.67
C LYS A 102 -10.09 -7.30 -13.07
N VAL A 103 -8.85 -7.79 -13.04
CA VAL A 103 -7.67 -7.00 -12.64
C VAL A 103 -6.64 -7.04 -13.75
N TYR A 104 -6.09 -5.88 -14.08
CA TYR A 104 -5.06 -5.70 -15.09
C TYR A 104 -3.82 -5.04 -14.50
N ASP A 105 -2.65 -5.38 -15.03
CA ASP A 105 -1.44 -4.60 -14.79
C ASP A 105 -1.43 -3.33 -15.67
N MET A 106 -0.42 -2.48 -15.47
CA MET A 106 -0.27 -1.25 -16.25
C MET A 106 -0.02 -1.45 -17.76
N PHE A 107 0.30 -2.69 -18.18
CA PHE A 107 0.47 -3.08 -19.58
C PHE A 107 -0.81 -3.66 -20.21
N GLY A 108 -1.93 -3.68 -19.45
CA GLY A 108 -3.21 -4.20 -19.89
C GLY A 108 -3.31 -5.73 -19.85
N ARG A 109 -2.39 -6.43 -19.21
CA ARG A 109 -2.45 -7.89 -19.03
C ARG A 109 -3.32 -8.22 -17.83
N GLU A 110 -4.21 -9.20 -17.97
CA GLU A 110 -4.99 -9.72 -16.86
C GLU A 110 -4.06 -10.42 -15.86
N VAL A 111 -4.15 -10.04 -14.58
CA VAL A 111 -3.29 -10.55 -13.51
C VAL A 111 -4.11 -10.88 -12.27
N ASN A 112 -3.49 -11.61 -11.32
CA ASN A 112 -4.10 -11.88 -10.03
C ASN A 112 -4.20 -10.59 -9.20
N SER A 113 -5.28 -10.43 -8.45
CA SER A 113 -5.52 -9.26 -7.58
C SER A 113 -4.49 -9.11 -6.45
N LYS A 114 -3.63 -10.10 -6.23
CA LYS A 114 -2.52 -10.10 -5.25
C LYS A 114 -1.14 -9.87 -5.90
N SER A 115 -1.08 -9.69 -7.21
CA SER A 115 0.18 -9.36 -7.88
C SER A 115 0.72 -8.02 -7.37
N SER A 116 2.03 -7.93 -7.17
CA SER A 116 2.64 -6.67 -6.71
C SER A 116 2.67 -5.61 -7.81
N GLY A 117 2.66 -4.34 -7.42
CA GLY A 117 2.74 -3.19 -8.31
C GLY A 117 1.41 -2.46 -8.47
N LEU A 118 1.35 -1.61 -9.49
CA LEU A 118 0.14 -0.88 -9.85
C LEU A 118 -0.82 -1.80 -10.60
N LEU A 119 -2.01 -1.97 -10.04
CA LEU A 119 -3.08 -2.78 -10.63
C LEU A 119 -4.32 -1.91 -10.91
N LEU A 120 -4.99 -2.22 -12.00
CA LEU A 120 -6.27 -1.64 -12.41
C LEU A 120 -7.38 -2.65 -12.15
N TYR A 121 -8.24 -2.33 -11.20
CA TYR A 121 -9.40 -3.14 -10.83
C TYR A 121 -10.61 -2.65 -11.63
N LEU A 122 -11.08 -3.46 -12.58
CA LEU A 122 -12.30 -3.22 -13.33
C LEU A 122 -13.48 -3.88 -12.60
N TYR A 123 -14.52 -3.10 -12.35
CA TYR A 123 -15.75 -3.58 -11.72
C TYR A 123 -16.86 -3.79 -12.74
N GLN A 124 -17.88 -4.57 -12.39
CA GLN A 124 -19.00 -4.90 -13.28
C GLN A 124 -19.82 -3.67 -13.71
N ASP A 125 -19.79 -2.60 -12.92
CA ASP A 125 -20.44 -1.33 -13.24
C ASP A 125 -19.65 -0.46 -14.23
N GLY A 126 -18.51 -0.97 -14.74
CA GLY A 126 -17.61 -0.27 -15.65
C GLY A 126 -16.63 0.68 -14.97
N THR A 127 -16.67 0.80 -13.64
CA THR A 127 -15.70 1.64 -12.93
C THR A 127 -14.33 1.00 -12.88
N LEU A 128 -13.28 1.84 -12.88
CA LEU A 128 -11.88 1.46 -12.73
C LEU A 128 -11.32 2.07 -11.45
N GLU A 129 -10.63 1.26 -10.67
CA GLU A 129 -9.87 1.71 -9.50
C GLU A 129 -8.40 1.32 -9.65
N LYS A 130 -7.51 2.24 -9.31
CA LYS A 130 -6.07 1.96 -9.20
C LYS A 130 -5.75 1.52 -7.77
N LYS A 131 -5.05 0.40 -7.64
CA LYS A 131 -4.53 -0.08 -6.35
C LYS A 131 -3.06 -0.42 -6.48
N TYR A 132 -2.29 -0.03 -5.48
CA TYR A 132 -0.88 -0.37 -5.37
C TYR A 132 -0.74 -1.52 -4.38
N ILE A 133 -0.32 -2.69 -4.88
CA ILE A 133 -0.11 -3.89 -4.08
C ILE A 133 1.37 -4.01 -3.76
N ILE A 134 1.68 -3.98 -2.48
CA ILE A 134 3.03 -4.19 -1.96
C ILE A 134 3.07 -5.57 -1.30
N THR A 135 3.93 -6.44 -1.80
CA THR A 135 4.17 -7.74 -1.20
C THR A 135 5.42 -7.71 -0.33
N LYS A 136 5.52 -8.69 0.52
CA LYS A 136 6.66 -8.87 1.42
C LYS A 136 7.94 -9.18 0.63
#